data_778de21c3f35fef10f632ef1e2b9aaa3
#
_entry.id   778de21c3f35fef10f632ef1e2b9aaa3
#
_cell.length_a   1.000
_cell.length_b   1.000
_cell.length_c   1.000
_cell.angle_alpha   90.00
_cell.angle_beta   90.00
_cell.angle_gamma   90.00
#
_symmetry.space_group_name_H-M   'P 1'
#
loop_
_entity.id
_entity.type
_entity.pdbx_description
1 polymer ?
#
loop_
_entity_poly.entity_id
_entity_poly.type
_entity_poly.pdbx_seq_one_letter_code
_entity_poly.pdbx_strand_id
1 'polypeptide(L)' 'MNEFLRLEREAKRYKEQYPKGTRLELISMEDPQAVPPGTRGTVQFVDDVGSIHMNWDNGRTLALVPKEDSFRKLTDV' A
#
# COMPACT_ATOMS: atom_id res chain seq x y z
N MET A 1 -5.20 -1.82 25.91
CA MET A 1 -5.07 -2.69 24.73
C MET A 1 -3.66 -2.58 24.18
N ASN A 2 -3.08 -3.70 23.81
CA ASN A 2 -1.74 -3.74 23.25
C ASN A 2 -1.75 -3.18 21.83
N GLU A 3 -0.95 -2.16 21.56
CA GLU A 3 -0.85 -1.54 20.25
C GLU A 3 -0.38 -2.54 19.18
N PHE A 4 0.48 -3.46 19.55
CA PHE A 4 0.96 -4.49 18.65
C PHE A 4 -0.19 -5.36 18.12
N LEU A 5 -1.12 -5.75 18.99
CA LEU A 5 -2.29 -6.52 18.56
C LEU A 5 -3.20 -5.73 17.62
N ARG A 6 -3.31 -4.42 17.85
CA ARG A 6 -4.10 -3.56 16.96
C ARG A 6 -3.46 -3.50 15.58
N LEU A 7 -2.14 -3.35 15.51
CA LEU A 7 -1.42 -3.33 14.24
C LEU A 7 -1.56 -4.66 13.50
N GLU A 8 -1.51 -5.78 14.21
CA GLU A 8 -1.71 -7.08 13.59
C GLU A 8 -3.10 -7.23 12.97
N ARG A 9 -4.13 -6.74 13.64
CA ARG A 9 -5.51 -6.78 13.12
C ARG A 9 -5.66 -5.92 11.89
N GLU A 10 -5.08 -4.73 11.90
CA GLU A 10 -5.11 -3.83 10.76
C GLU A 10 -4.35 -4.44 9.58
N ALA A 11 -3.18 -5.00 9.83
CA ALA A 11 -2.40 -5.65 8.79
C ALA A 11 -3.17 -6.80 8.15
N LYS A 12 -3.84 -7.62 8.96
CA LYS A 12 -4.66 -8.71 8.45
C LYS A 12 -5.76 -8.21 7.52
N ARG A 13 -6.41 -7.11 7.90
CA ARG A 13 -7.46 -6.51 7.08
C ARG A 13 -6.89 -6.01 5.76
N TYR A 14 -5.74 -5.34 5.78
CA TYR A 14 -5.11 -4.87 4.56
C TYR A 14 -4.64 -6.03 3.67
N LYS A 15 -4.17 -7.12 4.26
CA LYS A 15 -3.81 -8.32 3.51
C LYS A 15 -5.01 -8.88 2.74
N GLU A 16 -6.19 -8.81 3.33
CA GLU A 16 -7.42 -9.27 2.68
C GLU A 16 -7.89 -8.30 1.59
N GLN A 17 -7.76 -6.98 1.83
CA GLN A 17 -8.18 -5.95 0.88
C GLN A 17 -7.23 -5.80 -0.30
N TYR A 18 -5.95 -6.00 -0.06
CA TYR A 18 -4.91 -5.75 -1.07
C TYR A 18 -4.05 -6.99 -1.26
N PRO A 19 -4.61 -8.09 -1.79
CA PRO A 19 -3.81 -9.29 -2.07
C PRO A 19 -2.80 -9.02 -3.17
N LYS A 20 -1.80 -9.89 -3.24
CA LYS A 20 -0.79 -9.81 -4.30
C LYS A 20 -1.46 -9.72 -5.68
N GLY A 21 -0.97 -8.80 -6.50
CA GLY A 21 -1.51 -8.56 -7.83
C GLY A 21 -2.55 -7.46 -7.91
N THR A 22 -3.00 -6.93 -6.76
CA THR A 22 -3.93 -5.79 -6.76
C THR A 22 -3.26 -4.58 -7.37
N ARG A 23 -3.96 -3.85 -8.23
CA ARG A 23 -3.47 -2.63 -8.85
C ARG A 23 -3.93 -1.42 -8.05
N LEU A 24 -2.98 -0.53 -7.73
CA LEU A 24 -3.25 0.70 -7.00
C LEU A 24 -2.68 1.89 -7.75
N GLU A 25 -3.28 3.06 -7.53
CA GLU A 25 -2.76 4.33 -8.04
C GLU A 25 -2.49 5.26 -6.87
N LEU A 26 -1.31 5.86 -6.84
CA LEU A 26 -0.96 6.82 -5.79
C LEU A 26 -1.68 8.14 -6.01
N ILE A 27 -2.31 8.66 -4.95
CA ILE A 27 -2.92 9.99 -4.95
C ILE A 27 -1.95 10.98 -4.34
N SER A 28 -1.43 10.69 -3.14
CA SER A 28 -0.42 11.54 -2.51
C SER A 28 0.38 10.78 -1.45
N MET A 29 1.62 11.19 -1.28
CA MET A 29 2.53 10.60 -0.31
C MET A 29 3.52 11.69 0.11
N GLU A 30 3.65 11.90 1.43
CA GLU A 30 4.58 12.88 1.97
C GLU A 30 5.91 12.23 2.33
N ASP A 31 6.70 11.90 1.31
CA ASP A 31 7.99 11.26 1.49
C ASP A 31 8.94 11.89 0.48
N PRO A 32 10.17 12.27 0.91
CA PRO A 32 11.15 12.84 -0.03
C PRO A 32 11.45 11.91 -1.22
N GLN A 33 11.21 10.62 -1.07
CA GLN A 33 11.45 9.63 -2.12
C GLN A 33 10.16 9.14 -2.77
N ALA A 34 9.07 9.87 -2.58
CA ALA A 34 7.76 9.49 -3.11
C ALA A 34 7.79 9.32 -4.63
N VAL A 35 7.00 8.35 -5.11
CA VAL A 35 6.70 8.30 -6.53
C VAL A 35 5.72 9.44 -6.84
N PRO A 36 5.69 9.93 -8.09
CA PRO A 36 4.76 11.03 -8.43
C PRO A 36 3.29 10.62 -8.27
N PRO A 37 2.41 11.55 -7.87
CA PRO A 37 0.98 11.28 -7.88
C PRO A 37 0.52 10.79 -9.26
N GLY A 38 -0.41 9.84 -9.26
CA GLY A 38 -0.88 9.21 -10.49
C GLY A 38 -0.07 7.99 -10.91
N THR A 39 1.05 7.73 -10.25
CA THR A 39 1.83 6.52 -10.53
C THR A 39 1.01 5.29 -10.13
N ARG A 40 0.98 4.29 -10.99
CA ARG A 40 0.29 3.03 -10.73
C ARG A 40 1.29 1.94 -10.40
N GLY A 41 0.83 0.95 -9.66
CA GLY A 41 1.69 -0.16 -9.28
C GLY A 41 0.88 -1.39 -8.91
N THR A 42 1.61 -2.46 -8.63
CA THR A 42 1.04 -3.76 -8.29
C THR A 42 1.47 -4.14 -6.89
N VAL A 43 0.52 -4.57 -6.07
CA VAL A 43 0.83 -5.05 -4.72
C VAL A 43 1.63 -6.34 -4.79
N GLN A 44 2.74 -6.37 -4.05
CA GLN A 44 3.54 -7.59 -3.87
C GLN A 44 3.06 -8.37 -2.65
N PHE A 45 2.97 -7.69 -1.51
CA PHE A 45 2.46 -8.25 -0.26
C PHE A 45 2.21 -7.12 0.73
N VAL A 46 1.48 -7.43 1.80
CA VAL A 46 1.29 -6.54 2.95
C VAL A 46 2.03 -7.17 4.12
N ASP A 47 2.86 -6.38 4.82
CA ASP A 47 3.64 -6.90 5.93
C ASP A 47 2.82 -6.91 7.25
N ASP A 48 3.45 -7.37 8.33
CA ASP A 48 2.74 -7.59 9.59
C ASP A 48 2.41 -6.30 10.35
N VAL A 49 2.94 -5.16 9.91
CA VAL A 49 2.57 -3.86 10.47
C VAL A 49 1.65 -3.09 9.54
N GLY A 50 1.24 -3.69 8.43
CA GLY A 50 0.24 -3.10 7.53
C GLY A 50 0.79 -2.24 6.41
N SER A 51 2.10 -2.26 6.18
CA SER A 51 2.67 -1.57 5.03
C SER A 51 2.46 -2.38 3.76
N ILE A 52 2.03 -1.72 2.69
CA ILE A 52 1.75 -2.36 1.41
C ILE A 52 2.99 -2.25 0.54
N HIS A 53 3.66 -3.36 0.29
CA HIS A 53 4.86 -3.38 -0.55
C HIS A 53 4.46 -3.45 -2.01
N MET A 54 4.99 -2.50 -2.79
CA MET A 54 4.56 -2.26 -4.16
C MET A 54 5.69 -2.50 -5.16
N ASN A 55 5.30 -2.95 -6.34
CA ASN A 55 6.08 -2.77 -7.56
C ASN A 55 5.42 -1.67 -8.36
N TRP A 56 5.98 -0.48 -8.32
CA TRP A 56 5.48 0.64 -9.10
C TRP A 56 5.87 0.48 -10.57
N ASP A 57 5.00 0.92 -11.47
CA ASP A 57 5.22 0.77 -12.92
C ASP A 57 6.45 1.54 -13.42
N ASN A 58 6.93 2.51 -12.62
CA ASN A 58 8.15 3.25 -12.93
C ASN A 58 9.44 2.53 -12.45
N GLY A 59 9.32 1.30 -11.95
CA GLY A 59 10.44 0.51 -11.48
C GLY A 59 10.78 0.66 -10.01
N ARG A 60 10.07 1.54 -9.28
CA ARG A 60 10.30 1.76 -7.86
C ARG A 60 9.54 0.74 -7.01
N THR A 61 10.01 0.56 -5.77
CA THR A 61 9.41 -0.43 -4.86
C THR A 61 9.02 0.16 -3.51
N LEU A 62 8.85 1.48 -3.43
CA LEU A 62 8.50 2.16 -2.19
C LEU A 62 7.17 1.67 -1.65
N ALA A 63 7.13 1.33 -0.35
CA ALA A 63 5.92 0.82 0.28
C ALA A 63 4.93 1.95 0.61
N LEU A 64 3.64 1.61 0.60
CA LEU A 64 2.57 2.49 1.05
C LEU A 64 2.25 2.23 2.51
N VAL A 65 1.98 3.31 3.26
CA VAL A 65 1.48 3.25 4.62
C VAL A 65 0.04 3.73 4.61
N PRO A 66 -0.96 2.83 4.73
CA PRO A 66 -2.36 3.21 4.50
C PRO A 66 -2.88 4.37 5.33
N LYS A 67 -2.31 4.59 6.53
CA LYS A 67 -2.75 5.69 7.39
C LYS A 67 -2.12 7.03 7.04
N GLU A 68 -1.03 7.03 6.31
CA GLU A 68 -0.27 8.25 5.99
C GLU A 68 -0.40 8.63 4.52
N ASP A 69 -0.56 7.65 3.64
CA ASP A 69 -0.56 7.86 2.21
C ASP A 69 -1.97 7.74 1.65
N SER A 70 -2.25 8.51 0.60
CA SER A 70 -3.53 8.44 -0.11
C SER A 70 -3.35 7.71 -1.43
N PHE A 71 -4.19 6.72 -1.66
CA PHE A 71 -4.13 5.92 -2.89
C PHE A 71 -5.52 5.35 -3.15
N ARG A 72 -5.72 4.82 -4.35
CA ARG A 72 -6.99 4.18 -4.68
C ARG A 72 -6.75 2.85 -5.36
N LYS A 73 -7.67 1.94 -5.14
CA LYS A 73 -7.66 0.63 -5.78
C LYS A 73 -8.22 0.78 -7.19
N LEU A 74 -7.51 0.24 -8.16
CA LEU A 74 -7.97 0.21 -9.53
C LEU A 74 -8.81 -1.04 -9.74
N THR A 75 -9.99 -0.86 -10.35
CA THR A 75 -10.85 -1.98 -10.64
C THR A 75 -10.84 -2.23 -12.13
N ASP A 76 -10.62 -3.49 -12.50
CA ASP A 76 -10.79 -3.89 -13.89
C ASP A 76 -12.28 -4.00 -14.18
N VAL A 77 -12.70 -3.32 -15.19
CA VAL A 77 -14.09 -3.34 -15.60
C VAL A 77 -14.25 -4.28 -16.81
#